data_f34eae85992f13fe9abf0179fbea9243
#
_entry.id   f34eae85992f13fe9abf0179fbea9243
#
_cell.length_a   1.000
_cell.length_b   1.000
_cell.length_c   1.000
_cell.angle_alpha   90.00
_cell.angle_beta   90.00
_cell.angle_gamma   90.00
#
_symmetry.space_group_name_H-M   'P 1'
#
loop_
_entity.id
_entity.type
_entity.pdbx_description
1 polymer ?
#
loop_
_entity_poly.entity_id
_entity_poly.type
_entity_poly.pdbx_seq_one_letter_code
_entity_poly.pdbx_strand_id
1 'polypeptide(L)'
;MTEEIAKRRCRRCKNTHPETLYSSEIDGLCVYCKADDAEALPDPDKPEASVAETEEASVEDKAKAELALRFLTRKRLLPFIERFNPDYQAGWVHKDICRRLEQFSKDVAEKKSPRLMLFMPPRHGKSTLASIGYPAWHLGRHPDHEFISCSYSGSLAMGFSRKVRQLLREPTYKTAFKTRLDPDSQSAEAWLTTSGGGFVAAGVGGGITGKGAHVLVIDDPVKNREDAESQNNRDSNWDWYTSTAYTRLAPGGGVLVILTRWHDDDLAGRLLKAGSDGGDEWEVVSYPAIAEEDEKFRDAGEALHKERYDEVSLDRIRRAVGPRDWSALYQQNPVADEGDYFNRGMIQYFHNDDIDVDRMRYYCAWDLAIGKKDRNDYSVGMVAGIDENDQLFIVDVVRGRFDGFEIVEQILDLYETWKPSIIGIEKGHIEMALGPFLEKRVKERGLHEAYFKELKTGRRDKEARARAIQGRMQQGMVFLPKDELFTGPLVAELLRFPNGVHDDQVDALAWLGLMMSEFATFQNQV
;
A
#
# COMPACT_ATOMS: atom_id res chain seq x y z
N MET A 1 44.80 -9.04 23.07
CA MET A 1 45.02 -8.65 21.67
C MET A 1 43.70 -8.88 20.95
N THR A 2 42.97 -7.82 20.71
CA THR A 2 41.73 -7.85 19.92
C THR A 2 42.16 -7.73 18.46
N GLU A 3 42.10 -8.84 17.71
CA GLU A 3 42.25 -8.77 16.25
C GLU A 3 41.13 -7.88 15.69
N GLU A 4 41.51 -6.76 15.10
CA GLU A 4 40.62 -5.95 14.28
C GLU A 4 40.19 -6.78 13.07
N ILE A 5 38.95 -7.20 13.05
CA ILE A 5 38.37 -7.90 11.89
C ILE A 5 38.42 -6.94 10.70
N ALA A 6 39.15 -7.29 9.67
CA ALA A 6 39.24 -6.52 8.43
C ALA A 6 37.84 -6.26 7.87
N LYS A 7 37.55 -5.02 7.50
CA LYS A 7 36.27 -4.58 6.98
C LYS A 7 36.40 -4.21 5.51
N ARG A 8 35.50 -4.73 4.68
CA ARG A 8 35.45 -4.44 3.24
C ARG A 8 34.14 -3.73 2.87
N ARG A 9 34.21 -2.81 1.91
CA ARG A 9 33.01 -2.07 1.44
C ARG A 9 32.41 -2.76 0.22
N CYS A 10 31.12 -3.07 0.27
CA CYS A 10 30.39 -3.65 -0.85
C CYS A 10 30.24 -2.65 -1.99
N ARG A 11 30.47 -3.08 -3.24
CA ARG A 11 30.36 -2.22 -4.43
C ARG A 11 28.92 -1.80 -4.73
N ARG A 12 27.93 -2.64 -4.42
CA ARG A 12 26.51 -2.36 -4.71
C ARG A 12 25.79 -1.62 -3.59
N CYS A 13 25.77 -2.14 -2.37
CA CYS A 13 25.06 -1.50 -1.26
C CYS A 13 25.87 -0.40 -0.54
N LYS A 14 27.16 -0.22 -0.87
CA LYS A 14 28.08 0.74 -0.26
C LYS A 14 28.33 0.55 1.25
N ASN A 15 27.73 -0.45 1.87
CA ASN A 15 27.94 -0.75 3.28
C ASN A 15 29.28 -1.45 3.52
N THR A 16 29.84 -1.23 4.70
CA THR A 16 31.08 -1.89 5.13
C THR A 16 30.71 -3.11 5.97
N HIS A 17 31.16 -4.28 5.54
CA HIS A 17 30.92 -5.57 6.19
C HIS A 17 32.24 -6.25 6.56
N PRO A 18 32.25 -7.18 7.57
CA PRO A 18 33.40 -8.05 7.80
C PRO A 18 33.79 -8.80 6.52
N GLU A 19 35.08 -8.99 6.30
CA GLU A 19 35.61 -9.65 5.10
C GLU A 19 35.08 -11.08 4.92
N THR A 20 34.74 -11.75 6.00
CA THR A 20 34.11 -13.07 6.03
C THR A 20 32.74 -13.16 5.33
N LEU A 21 32.11 -12.01 5.02
CA LEU A 21 30.85 -11.95 4.29
C LEU A 21 31.02 -11.76 2.77
N TYR A 22 32.25 -11.82 2.26
CA TYR A 22 32.53 -11.82 0.84
C TYR A 22 32.99 -13.23 0.44
N SER A 23 32.41 -13.79 -0.61
CA SER A 23 32.96 -15.01 -1.18
C SER A 23 34.33 -14.70 -1.82
N SER A 24 35.20 -15.69 -1.86
CA SER A 24 36.60 -15.57 -2.32
C SER A 24 36.76 -15.10 -3.78
N GLU A 25 35.68 -14.78 -4.49
CA GLU A 25 35.69 -14.36 -5.87
C GLU A 25 35.50 -12.85 -6.05
N ILE A 26 36.24 -12.36 -6.89
CA ILE A 26 36.68 -11.09 -7.51
C ILE A 26 35.67 -9.94 -7.64
N ASP A 27 34.38 -10.07 -7.36
CA ASP A 27 33.37 -9.07 -7.73
C ASP A 27 33.03 -8.01 -6.67
N GLY A 28 33.51 -8.17 -5.45
CA GLY A 28 33.38 -7.17 -4.39
C GLY A 28 31.93 -6.93 -3.91
N LEU A 29 31.02 -7.87 -4.14
CA LEU A 29 29.66 -7.87 -3.61
C LEU A 29 29.60 -8.66 -2.30
N CYS A 30 28.81 -8.19 -1.33
CA CYS A 30 28.50 -8.97 -0.14
C CYS A 30 27.48 -10.06 -0.45
N VAL A 31 27.38 -11.08 0.41
CA VAL A 31 26.46 -12.22 0.23
C VAL A 31 25.00 -11.82 -0.01
N TYR A 32 24.56 -10.67 0.50
CA TYR A 32 23.22 -10.15 0.25
C TYR A 32 23.00 -9.62 -1.16
N CYS A 33 23.99 -8.90 -1.69
CA CYS A 33 23.91 -8.38 -3.05
C CYS A 33 24.10 -9.47 -4.11
N LYS A 34 24.70 -10.62 -3.74
CA LYS A 34 24.81 -11.81 -4.59
C LYS A 34 23.54 -12.65 -4.59
N ALA A 35 22.85 -12.74 -3.46
CA ALA A 35 21.57 -13.44 -3.40
C ALA A 35 20.50 -12.77 -4.29
N ASP A 36 20.56 -11.45 -4.46
CA ASP A 36 19.67 -10.71 -5.37
C ASP A 36 19.95 -10.98 -6.87
N ASP A 37 21.15 -11.48 -7.22
CA ASP A 37 21.56 -11.81 -8.60
C ASP A 37 21.37 -13.32 -8.94
N ALA A 38 21.03 -14.16 -7.96
CA ALA A 38 20.90 -15.61 -8.12
C ALA A 38 19.52 -16.07 -8.67
N GLU A 39 18.59 -15.17 -8.90
CA GLU A 39 17.27 -15.46 -9.51
C GLU A 39 17.24 -15.39 -11.04
N ALA A 40 18.39 -15.48 -11.72
CA ALA A 40 18.39 -15.79 -13.15
C ALA A 40 18.15 -17.30 -13.35
N LEU A 41 17.03 -17.65 -14.00
CA LEU A 41 16.64 -19.02 -14.32
C LEU A 41 17.80 -19.82 -14.93
N PRO A 42 18.00 -21.10 -14.57
CA PRO A 42 19.03 -21.94 -15.18
C PRO A 42 18.72 -22.18 -16.64
N ASP A 43 19.72 -22.01 -17.48
CA ASP A 43 19.73 -22.33 -18.91
C ASP A 43 19.48 -23.85 -19.09
N PRO A 44 18.41 -24.28 -19.79
CA PRO A 44 18.06 -25.71 -19.93
C PRO A 44 19.04 -26.54 -20.75
N ASP A 45 20.05 -25.92 -21.39
CA ASP A 45 20.99 -26.61 -22.29
C ASP A 45 22.41 -26.77 -21.70
N LYS A 46 22.64 -26.53 -20.41
CA LYS A 46 23.93 -26.87 -19.79
C LYS A 46 23.91 -28.29 -19.21
N PRO A 47 24.91 -29.13 -19.55
CA PRO A 47 25.02 -30.48 -18.98
C PRO A 47 25.18 -30.39 -17.46
N GLU A 48 24.39 -31.21 -16.76
CA GLU A 48 24.46 -31.38 -15.30
C GLU A 48 25.90 -31.63 -14.85
N ALA A 49 26.47 -30.69 -14.13
CA ALA A 49 27.73 -30.90 -13.44
C ALA A 49 27.50 -31.97 -12.37
N SER A 50 28.30 -33.01 -12.38
CA SER A 50 28.32 -34.11 -11.42
C SER A 50 28.18 -33.61 -10.00
N VAL A 51 27.30 -34.26 -9.22
CA VAL A 51 27.13 -34.09 -7.78
C VAL A 51 28.49 -34.25 -7.11
N ALA A 52 29.16 -33.12 -6.85
CA ALA A 52 30.34 -33.09 -5.99
C ALA A 52 29.82 -33.37 -4.56
N GLU A 53 30.37 -34.38 -3.93
CA GLU A 53 30.21 -34.68 -2.53
C GLU A 53 30.40 -33.40 -1.73
N THR A 54 29.36 -32.96 -0.99
CA THR A 54 29.43 -31.80 -0.11
C THR A 54 30.42 -32.17 1.03
N GLU A 55 31.66 -31.64 0.92
CA GLU A 55 32.60 -31.65 2.03
C GLU A 55 31.89 -31.08 3.27
N GLU A 56 31.80 -31.84 4.35
CA GLU A 56 31.26 -31.33 5.63
C GLU A 56 32.11 -30.12 6.06
N ALA A 57 31.49 -28.94 6.11
CA ALA A 57 32.13 -27.71 6.54
C ALA A 57 32.90 -27.92 7.86
N SER A 58 34.13 -27.45 7.91
CA SER A 58 34.98 -27.62 9.10
C SER A 58 34.34 -26.99 10.35
N VAL A 59 34.74 -27.42 11.53
CA VAL A 59 34.27 -26.84 12.80
C VAL A 59 34.57 -25.34 12.86
N GLU A 60 35.68 -24.92 12.28
CA GLU A 60 36.07 -23.51 12.20
C GLU A 60 35.13 -22.70 11.27
N ASP A 61 34.75 -23.24 10.11
CA ASP A 61 33.80 -22.58 9.19
C ASP A 61 32.40 -22.48 9.78
N LYS A 62 31.93 -23.54 10.46
CA LYS A 62 30.67 -23.51 11.21
C LYS A 62 30.68 -22.45 12.31
N ALA A 63 31.80 -22.29 13.03
CA ALA A 63 31.95 -21.26 14.07
C ALA A 63 31.97 -19.84 13.46
N LYS A 64 32.68 -19.62 12.36
CA LYS A 64 32.70 -18.34 11.62
C LYS A 64 31.32 -17.97 11.11
N ALA A 65 30.60 -18.92 10.50
CA ALA A 65 29.24 -18.72 10.01
C ALA A 65 28.28 -18.33 11.16
N GLU A 66 28.35 -19.01 12.31
CA GLU A 66 27.53 -18.67 13.47
C GLU A 66 27.84 -17.27 14.01
N LEU A 67 29.12 -16.86 14.07
CA LEU A 67 29.50 -15.51 14.50
C LEU A 67 28.95 -14.44 13.54
N ALA A 68 29.05 -14.68 12.23
CA ALA A 68 28.48 -13.81 11.20
C ALA A 68 26.95 -13.71 11.35
N LEU A 69 26.28 -14.83 11.56
CA LEU A 69 24.83 -14.87 11.76
C LEU A 69 24.39 -14.11 13.03
N ARG A 70 25.13 -14.24 14.15
CA ARG A 70 24.89 -13.43 15.36
C ARG A 70 25.05 -11.94 15.11
N PHE A 71 26.06 -11.56 14.35
CA PHE A 71 26.28 -10.17 13.99
C PHE A 71 25.09 -9.64 13.16
N LEU A 72 24.66 -10.37 12.14
CA LEU A 72 23.53 -10.01 11.29
C LEU A 72 22.21 -9.93 12.08
N THR A 73 21.96 -10.92 12.92
CA THR A 73 20.80 -10.95 13.82
C THR A 73 20.71 -9.68 14.68
N ARG A 74 21.84 -9.16 15.17
CA ARG A 74 21.86 -7.90 15.93
C ARG A 74 21.64 -6.67 15.07
N LYS A 75 22.15 -6.67 13.84
CA LYS A 75 22.17 -5.48 12.97
C LYS A 75 20.93 -5.30 12.12
N ARG A 76 20.31 -6.39 11.72
CA ARG A 76 19.20 -6.41 10.75
C ARG A 76 17.99 -7.17 11.31
N LEU A 77 16.82 -6.59 11.07
CA LEU A 77 15.56 -7.15 11.57
C LEU A 77 15.16 -8.42 10.80
N LEU A 78 15.29 -8.45 9.48
CA LEU A 78 14.90 -9.64 8.71
C LEU A 78 15.75 -10.86 9.06
N PRO A 79 17.09 -10.82 9.09
CA PRO A 79 17.91 -11.93 9.59
C PRO A 79 17.59 -12.35 11.03
N PHE A 80 17.15 -11.43 11.87
CA PHE A 80 16.63 -11.77 13.20
C PHE A 80 15.37 -12.61 13.08
N ILE A 81 14.38 -12.17 12.26
CA ILE A 81 13.11 -12.88 12.10
C ILE A 81 13.32 -14.29 11.51
N GLU A 82 14.12 -14.41 10.46
CA GLU A 82 14.44 -15.68 9.80
C GLU A 82 15.17 -16.64 10.76
N ARG A 83 16.06 -16.13 11.59
CA ARG A 83 16.77 -16.96 12.59
C ARG A 83 15.83 -17.59 13.63
N PHE A 84 14.79 -16.86 14.05
CA PHE A 84 13.83 -17.31 15.05
C PHE A 84 12.55 -17.91 14.44
N ASN A 85 12.39 -17.83 13.14
CA ASN A 85 11.31 -18.44 12.39
C ASN A 85 11.86 -18.93 11.03
N PRO A 86 12.54 -20.10 11.02
CA PRO A 86 13.21 -20.60 9.80
C PRO A 86 12.25 -20.82 8.61
N ASP A 87 10.97 -21.06 8.87
CA ASP A 87 9.94 -21.27 7.85
C ASP A 87 9.33 -19.95 7.34
N TYR A 88 9.88 -18.80 7.75
CA TYR A 88 9.36 -17.50 7.34
C TYR A 88 9.70 -17.19 5.89
N GLN A 89 8.69 -17.16 5.04
CA GLN A 89 8.84 -16.82 3.62
C GLN A 89 8.80 -15.29 3.43
N ALA A 90 9.97 -14.70 3.28
CA ALA A 90 10.12 -13.25 3.14
C ALA A 90 10.14 -12.81 1.67
N GLY A 91 9.04 -12.23 1.18
CA GLY A 91 9.03 -11.51 -0.10
C GLY A 91 9.67 -10.10 0.01
N TRP A 92 9.65 -9.35 -1.11
CA TRP A 92 10.18 -7.99 -1.17
C TRP A 92 9.53 -7.05 -0.15
N VAL A 93 8.22 -7.16 0.05
CA VAL A 93 7.45 -6.35 1.00
C VAL A 93 7.95 -6.49 2.43
N HIS A 94 8.29 -7.70 2.86
CA HIS A 94 8.83 -7.95 4.20
C HIS A 94 10.23 -7.35 4.36
N LYS A 95 11.04 -7.39 3.30
CA LYS A 95 12.36 -6.72 3.26
C LYS A 95 12.21 -5.20 3.40
N ASP A 96 11.22 -4.60 2.72
CA ASP A 96 10.97 -3.16 2.80
C ASP A 96 10.45 -2.75 4.19
N ILE A 97 9.48 -3.47 4.74
CA ILE A 97 8.97 -3.24 6.11
C ILE A 97 10.11 -3.32 7.13
N CYS A 98 10.96 -4.35 7.06
CA CYS A 98 12.08 -4.49 7.97
C CYS A 98 13.05 -3.30 7.89
N ARG A 99 13.35 -2.78 6.69
CA ARG A 99 14.20 -1.58 6.53
C ARG A 99 13.59 -0.35 7.19
N ARG A 100 12.27 -0.13 7.02
CA ARG A 100 11.56 1.00 7.65
C ARG A 100 11.53 0.87 9.16
N LEU A 101 11.27 -0.31 9.69
CA LEU A 101 11.31 -0.57 11.14
C LEU A 101 12.73 -0.44 11.72
N GLU A 102 13.77 -0.80 10.97
CA GLU A 102 15.17 -0.54 11.34
C GLU A 102 15.48 0.96 11.41
N GLN A 103 14.99 1.74 10.42
CA GLN A 103 15.13 3.20 10.43
C GLN A 103 14.34 3.82 11.57
N PHE A 104 13.08 3.42 11.75
CA PHE A 104 12.24 3.86 12.87
C PHE A 104 12.90 3.59 14.22
N SER A 105 13.50 2.39 14.42
CA SER A 105 14.27 2.05 15.63
C SER A 105 15.44 3.00 15.86
N LYS A 106 16.16 3.36 14.80
CA LYS A 106 17.27 4.30 14.85
C LYS A 106 16.79 5.71 15.24
N ASP A 107 15.71 6.17 14.62
CA ASP A 107 15.17 7.52 14.86
C ASP A 107 14.61 7.65 16.29
N VAL A 108 14.02 6.59 16.86
CA VAL A 108 13.65 6.54 18.29
C VAL A 108 14.88 6.67 19.17
N ALA A 109 15.95 5.91 18.90
CA ALA A 109 17.20 5.98 19.67
C ALA A 109 17.89 7.36 19.56
N GLU A 110 17.72 8.05 18.44
CA GLU A 110 18.19 9.41 18.19
C GLU A 110 17.20 10.49 18.67
N LYS A 111 16.10 10.10 19.31
CA LYS A 111 15.04 10.99 19.85
C LYS A 111 14.41 11.92 18.82
N LYS A 112 14.15 11.40 17.62
CA LYS A 112 13.57 12.17 16.51
C LYS A 112 12.03 12.14 16.43
N SER A 113 11.37 11.51 17.38
CA SER A 113 9.90 11.38 17.43
C SER A 113 9.29 10.80 16.14
N PRO A 114 9.76 9.66 15.59
CA PRO A 114 9.28 9.15 14.33
C PRO A 114 7.79 8.74 14.40
N ARG A 115 7.08 8.94 13.29
CA ARG A 115 5.67 8.56 13.10
C ARG A 115 5.57 7.69 11.85
N LEU A 116 5.18 6.44 11.99
CA LEU A 116 5.11 5.49 10.89
C LEU A 116 3.76 4.79 10.87
N MET A 117 3.11 4.80 9.71
CA MET A 117 1.90 4.01 9.43
C MET A 117 2.22 2.93 8.39
N LEU A 118 1.83 1.68 8.69
CA LEU A 118 1.95 0.54 7.79
C LEU A 118 0.56 -0.05 7.51
N PHE A 119 0.07 0.10 6.29
CA PHE A 119 -1.19 -0.49 5.85
C PHE A 119 -0.91 -1.71 4.98
N MET A 120 -1.52 -2.83 5.32
CA MET A 120 -1.26 -4.09 4.64
C MET A 120 -2.45 -5.04 4.76
N PRO A 121 -2.73 -5.87 3.75
CA PRO A 121 -3.82 -6.83 3.78
C PRO A 121 -3.74 -7.82 4.95
N PRO A 122 -4.86 -8.43 5.33
CA PRO A 122 -4.88 -9.47 6.34
C PRO A 122 -3.94 -10.63 5.96
N ARG A 123 -3.31 -11.25 6.97
CA ARG A 123 -2.48 -12.46 6.79
C ARG A 123 -1.19 -12.32 5.97
N HIS A 124 -0.76 -11.11 5.64
CA HIS A 124 0.52 -10.85 4.94
C HIS A 124 1.71 -10.63 5.89
N GLY A 125 1.62 -11.00 7.16
CA GLY A 125 2.76 -11.03 8.08
C GLY A 125 3.00 -9.75 8.89
N LYS A 126 2.18 -8.70 8.75
CA LYS A 126 2.36 -7.40 9.41
C LYS A 126 2.64 -7.49 10.91
N SER A 127 1.79 -8.19 11.68
CA SER A 127 1.95 -8.30 13.14
C SER A 127 3.15 -9.16 13.54
N THR A 128 3.53 -10.16 12.71
CA THR A 128 4.74 -10.97 12.96
C THR A 128 5.99 -10.10 12.90
N LEU A 129 6.06 -9.20 11.93
CA LEU A 129 7.18 -8.27 11.77
C LEU A 129 7.16 -7.18 12.85
N ALA A 130 6.05 -6.46 12.96
CA ALA A 130 5.98 -5.18 13.66
C ALA A 130 5.58 -5.30 15.14
N SER A 131 4.75 -6.31 15.51
CA SER A 131 4.28 -6.47 16.90
C SER A 131 5.00 -7.59 17.67
N ILE A 132 5.79 -8.43 16.98
CA ILE A 132 6.54 -9.51 17.61
C ILE A 132 8.05 -9.38 17.33
N GLY A 133 8.47 -9.45 16.06
CA GLY A 133 9.88 -9.46 15.69
C GLY A 133 10.57 -8.13 16.01
N TYR A 134 9.97 -7.02 15.61
CA TYR A 134 10.52 -5.69 15.84
C TYR A 134 10.73 -5.37 17.34
N PRO A 135 9.74 -5.51 18.22
CA PRO A 135 9.94 -5.26 19.64
C PRO A 135 11.04 -6.13 20.27
N ALA A 136 11.08 -7.42 19.93
CA ALA A 136 12.13 -8.31 20.44
C ALA A 136 13.52 -7.90 19.98
N TRP A 137 13.66 -7.52 18.69
CA TRP A 137 14.91 -7.07 18.11
C TRP A 137 15.34 -5.68 18.65
N HIS A 138 14.40 -4.74 18.75
CA HIS A 138 14.67 -3.40 19.28
C HIS A 138 15.14 -3.45 20.74
N LEU A 139 14.42 -4.18 21.61
CA LEU A 139 14.80 -4.36 23.01
C LEU A 139 16.14 -5.11 23.17
N GLY A 140 16.50 -5.94 22.19
CA GLY A 140 17.83 -6.55 22.15
C GLY A 140 18.96 -5.53 22.02
N ARG A 141 18.70 -4.42 21.34
CA ARG A 141 19.66 -3.34 21.08
C ARG A 141 19.56 -2.19 22.06
N HIS A 142 18.35 -1.91 22.56
CA HIS A 142 18.00 -0.83 23.47
C HIS A 142 17.22 -1.42 24.66
N PRO A 143 17.91 -2.12 25.59
CA PRO A 143 17.23 -2.88 26.64
C PRO A 143 16.62 -2.00 27.74
N ASP A 144 16.91 -0.72 27.75
CA ASP A 144 16.37 0.33 28.63
C ASP A 144 15.13 1.01 28.05
N HIS A 145 14.75 0.73 26.80
CA HIS A 145 13.57 1.31 26.20
C HIS A 145 12.29 0.60 26.65
N GLU A 146 11.20 1.37 26.76
CA GLU A 146 9.88 0.91 27.12
C GLU A 146 8.96 0.85 25.91
N PHE A 147 8.24 -0.26 25.76
CA PHE A 147 7.20 -0.46 24.75
C PHE A 147 5.82 -0.44 25.38
N ILE A 148 4.88 0.24 24.73
CA ILE A 148 3.46 0.02 24.89
C ILE A 148 2.93 -0.54 23.58
N SER A 149 2.30 -1.72 23.61
CA SER A 149 1.68 -2.37 22.46
C SER A 149 0.18 -2.52 22.69
N CYS A 150 -0.61 -1.87 21.84
CA CYS A 150 -2.06 -1.86 21.92
C CYS A 150 -2.67 -2.53 20.69
N SER A 151 -3.81 -3.20 20.89
CA SER A 151 -4.61 -3.80 19.82
C SER A 151 -6.09 -3.67 20.17
N TYR A 152 -7.02 -4.06 19.26
CA TYR A 152 -8.47 -3.99 19.55
C TYR A 152 -8.87 -4.75 20.83
N SER A 153 -8.07 -5.70 21.29
CA SER A 153 -8.31 -6.40 22.55
C SER A 153 -7.04 -6.63 23.35
N GLY A 154 -7.15 -6.58 24.69
CA GLY A 154 -6.05 -6.90 25.59
C GLY A 154 -5.54 -8.34 25.42
N SER A 155 -6.43 -9.29 25.11
CA SER A 155 -6.04 -10.69 24.89
C SER A 155 -5.12 -10.87 23.68
N LEU A 156 -5.35 -10.14 22.58
CA LEU A 156 -4.48 -10.13 21.40
C LEU A 156 -3.14 -9.49 21.71
N ALA A 157 -3.14 -8.31 22.32
CA ALA A 157 -1.91 -7.62 22.73
C ALA A 157 -1.05 -8.46 23.69
N MET A 158 -1.68 -9.10 24.69
CA MET A 158 -0.99 -10.08 25.57
C MET A 158 -0.48 -11.31 24.81
N GLY A 159 -1.14 -11.70 23.71
CA GLY A 159 -0.65 -12.74 22.79
C GLY A 159 0.69 -12.35 22.17
N PHE A 160 0.80 -11.13 21.68
CA PHE A 160 2.08 -10.60 21.15
C PHE A 160 3.14 -10.50 22.25
N SER A 161 2.79 -9.94 23.40
CA SER A 161 3.68 -9.84 24.57
C SER A 161 4.29 -11.20 24.95
N ARG A 162 3.47 -12.26 25.03
CA ARG A 162 3.95 -13.62 25.32
C ARG A 162 4.97 -14.09 24.29
N LYS A 163 4.73 -13.85 22.99
CA LYS A 163 5.65 -14.26 21.92
C LYS A 163 6.97 -13.48 21.98
N VAL A 164 6.90 -12.14 22.18
CA VAL A 164 8.11 -11.32 22.38
C VAL A 164 8.92 -11.84 23.57
N ARG A 165 8.28 -12.03 24.71
CA ARG A 165 8.92 -12.54 25.92
C ARG A 165 9.53 -13.93 25.73
N GLN A 166 8.87 -14.81 24.97
CA GLN A 166 9.40 -16.14 24.63
C GLN A 166 10.69 -16.03 23.82
N LEU A 167 10.72 -15.15 22.79
CA LEU A 167 11.94 -14.90 22.01
C LEU A 167 13.11 -14.46 22.91
N LEU A 168 12.88 -13.55 23.87
CA LEU A 168 13.93 -13.09 24.79
C LEU A 168 14.45 -14.22 25.71
N ARG A 169 13.65 -15.25 25.97
CA ARG A 169 14.03 -16.42 26.78
C ARG A 169 14.88 -17.42 26.04
N GLU A 170 14.82 -17.45 24.71
CA GLU A 170 15.50 -18.46 23.90
C GLU A 170 17.03 -18.40 24.08
N PRO A 171 17.69 -19.57 24.18
CA PRO A 171 19.15 -19.62 24.24
C PRO A 171 19.81 -18.89 23.06
N THR A 172 19.27 -19.06 21.86
CA THR A 172 19.75 -18.41 20.62
C THR A 172 19.72 -16.88 20.73
N TYR A 173 18.65 -16.31 21.32
CA TYR A 173 18.56 -14.87 21.58
C TYR A 173 19.68 -14.38 22.50
N LYS A 174 19.93 -15.14 23.56
CA LYS A 174 20.98 -14.83 24.55
C LYS A 174 22.38 -14.90 23.99
N THR A 175 22.62 -15.60 22.89
CA THR A 175 23.89 -15.57 22.17
C THR A 175 24.08 -14.32 21.31
N ALA A 176 22.97 -13.73 20.84
CA ALA A 176 22.98 -12.53 20.01
C ALA A 176 22.91 -11.24 20.83
N PHE A 177 22.13 -11.19 21.91
CA PHE A 177 21.87 -9.99 22.71
C PHE A 177 22.22 -10.17 24.20
N LYS A 178 22.58 -9.07 24.83
CA LYS A 178 22.84 -9.03 26.29
C LYS A 178 21.58 -8.82 27.12
N THR A 179 20.49 -8.39 26.50
CA THR A 179 19.19 -8.15 27.15
C THR A 179 18.67 -9.39 27.86
N ARG A 180 18.19 -9.22 29.08
CA ARG A 180 17.60 -10.28 29.91
C ARG A 180 16.29 -9.78 30.50
N LEU A 181 15.35 -10.70 30.72
CA LEU A 181 14.12 -10.42 31.45
C LEU A 181 14.42 -10.29 32.94
N ASP A 182 13.76 -9.32 33.58
CA ASP A 182 13.75 -9.19 35.02
C ASP A 182 12.99 -10.39 35.62
N PRO A 183 13.59 -11.18 36.53
CA PRO A 183 12.94 -12.35 37.12
C PRO A 183 11.67 -12.01 37.92
N ASP A 184 11.58 -10.79 38.47
CA ASP A 184 10.50 -10.37 39.35
C ASP A 184 9.33 -9.72 38.59
N SER A 185 9.49 -9.44 37.29
CA SER A 185 8.47 -8.74 36.47
C SER A 185 8.24 -9.44 35.14
N GLN A 186 7.40 -10.50 35.12
CA GLN A 186 7.20 -11.35 33.95
C GLN A 186 5.74 -11.73 33.68
N SER A 187 4.78 -10.82 33.92
CA SER A 187 3.39 -11.09 33.54
C SER A 187 3.20 -11.03 32.01
N ALA A 188 2.07 -11.52 31.49
CA ALA A 188 1.76 -11.37 30.06
C ALA A 188 1.33 -9.95 29.71
N GLU A 189 0.80 -9.22 30.66
CA GLU A 189 0.36 -7.83 30.52
C GLU A 189 1.53 -6.84 30.57
N ALA A 190 2.48 -7.09 31.49
CA ALA A 190 3.65 -6.23 31.63
C ALA A 190 4.86 -7.03 32.13
N TRP A 191 6.02 -6.73 31.57
CA TRP A 191 7.29 -7.30 32.02
C TRP A 191 8.43 -6.31 31.77
N LEU A 192 9.50 -6.45 32.54
CA LEU A 192 10.66 -5.58 32.49
C LEU A 192 11.90 -6.35 32.00
N THR A 193 12.88 -5.60 31.54
CA THR A 193 14.25 -6.07 31.37
C THR A 193 15.09 -5.73 32.59
N THR A 194 16.20 -6.42 32.79
CA THR A 194 17.17 -6.11 33.86
C THR A 194 17.84 -4.74 33.68
N SER A 195 17.61 -4.07 32.55
CA SER A 195 18.14 -2.71 32.24
C SER A 195 17.12 -1.59 32.46
N GLY A 196 15.93 -1.94 32.97
CA GLY A 196 14.89 -0.96 33.29
C GLY A 196 13.89 -0.66 32.17
N GLY A 197 14.12 -1.12 30.94
CA GLY A 197 13.12 -1.09 29.89
C GLY A 197 12.09 -2.20 30.05
N GLY A 198 11.16 -2.31 29.11
CA GLY A 198 10.12 -3.33 29.20
C GLY A 198 9.04 -3.26 28.15
N PHE A 199 7.98 -4.02 28.37
CA PHE A 199 6.87 -4.14 27.45
C PHE A 199 5.54 -4.16 28.22
N VAL A 200 4.60 -3.36 27.80
CA VAL A 200 3.22 -3.30 28.30
C VAL A 200 2.27 -3.63 27.16
N ALA A 201 1.36 -4.56 27.39
CA ALA A 201 0.32 -4.98 26.44
C ALA A 201 -1.06 -4.57 26.95
N ALA A 202 -1.82 -3.86 26.15
CA ALA A 202 -3.18 -3.43 26.50
C ALA A 202 -4.13 -3.51 25.31
N GLY A 203 -5.43 -3.54 25.59
CA GLY A 203 -6.44 -3.22 24.56
C GLY A 203 -6.52 -1.71 24.33
N VAL A 204 -7.00 -1.28 23.16
CA VAL A 204 -7.41 0.10 22.94
C VAL A 204 -8.51 0.44 23.96
N GLY A 205 -8.43 1.63 24.59
CA GLY A 205 -9.27 1.96 25.75
C GLY A 205 -8.83 1.34 27.08
N GLY A 206 -7.84 0.43 27.08
CA GLY A 206 -7.34 -0.22 28.30
C GLY A 206 -6.39 0.66 29.12
N GLY A 207 -6.11 0.20 30.35
CA GLY A 207 -5.31 0.94 31.33
C GLY A 207 -3.80 0.93 31.01
N ILE A 208 -3.31 1.99 30.41
CA ILE A 208 -1.87 2.24 30.21
C ILE A 208 -1.38 3.47 31.02
N THR A 209 -2.24 3.99 31.86
CA THR A 209 -1.94 5.15 32.73
C THR A 209 -0.80 4.81 33.69
N GLY A 210 0.13 5.74 33.88
CA GLY A 210 1.31 5.53 34.73
C GLY A 210 2.44 4.71 34.07
N LYS A 211 2.32 4.35 32.80
CA LYS A 211 3.37 3.70 32.01
C LYS A 211 3.99 4.72 31.03
N GLY A 212 5.28 4.56 30.74
CA GLY A 212 5.99 5.34 29.72
C GLY A 212 6.23 4.53 28.46
N ALA A 213 6.46 5.18 27.32
CA ALA A 213 6.78 4.52 26.07
C ALA A 213 7.84 5.28 25.27
N HIS A 214 8.95 4.64 24.99
CA HIS A 214 9.87 5.04 23.91
C HIS A 214 9.30 4.63 22.55
N VAL A 215 8.51 3.55 22.53
CA VAL A 215 7.80 3.08 21.33
C VAL A 215 6.37 2.72 21.71
N LEU A 216 5.41 3.40 21.08
CA LEU A 216 4.00 3.04 21.10
C LEU A 216 3.64 2.31 19.80
N VAL A 217 3.21 1.06 19.91
CA VAL A 217 2.72 0.26 18.78
C VAL A 217 1.21 0.11 18.89
N ILE A 218 0.49 0.45 17.84
CA ILE A 218 -0.96 0.24 17.72
C ILE A 218 -1.18 -0.71 16.54
N ASP A 219 -1.57 -1.96 16.84
CA ASP A 219 -1.76 -3.02 15.84
C ASP A 219 -3.24 -3.42 15.75
N ASP A 220 -3.86 -3.17 14.61
CA ASP A 220 -5.27 -3.43 14.32
C ASP A 220 -6.19 -2.94 15.48
N PRO A 221 -6.41 -1.63 15.63
CA PRO A 221 -7.18 -1.05 16.74
C PRO A 221 -8.69 -1.33 16.66
N VAL A 222 -9.17 -1.87 15.53
CA VAL A 222 -10.57 -2.20 15.26
C VAL A 222 -10.70 -3.69 14.99
N LYS A 223 -11.71 -4.34 15.58
CA LYS A 223 -11.89 -5.79 15.56
C LYS A 223 -12.51 -6.31 14.26
N ASN A 224 -13.56 -5.66 13.81
CA ASN A 224 -14.42 -6.11 12.70
C ASN A 224 -15.13 -4.94 12.03
N ARG A 225 -15.93 -5.24 11.01
CA ARG A 225 -16.73 -4.27 10.25
C ARG A 225 -17.71 -3.49 11.13
N GLU A 226 -18.45 -4.17 12.00
CA GLU A 226 -19.44 -3.54 12.89
C GLU A 226 -18.79 -2.47 13.78
N ASP A 227 -17.64 -2.78 14.39
CA ASP A 227 -16.89 -1.83 15.20
C ASP A 227 -16.37 -0.65 14.36
N ALA A 228 -15.95 -0.91 13.13
CA ALA A 228 -15.44 0.13 12.20
C ALA A 228 -16.53 1.11 11.77
N GLU A 229 -17.76 0.61 11.51
CA GLU A 229 -18.92 1.42 11.12
C GLU A 229 -19.47 2.28 12.29
N SER A 230 -19.20 1.85 13.52
CA SER A 230 -19.69 2.56 14.70
C SER A 230 -18.95 3.88 14.90
N GLN A 231 -19.66 5.01 14.74
CA GLN A 231 -19.13 6.35 15.02
C GLN A 231 -18.61 6.44 16.45
N ASN A 232 -19.35 5.90 17.42
CA ASN A 232 -18.95 5.90 18.83
C ASN A 232 -17.62 5.17 19.06
N ASN A 233 -17.38 4.07 18.36
CA ASN A 233 -16.10 3.35 18.47
C ASN A 233 -14.95 4.14 17.84
N ARG A 234 -15.18 4.79 16.69
CA ARG A 234 -14.17 5.65 16.06
C ARG A 234 -13.82 6.85 16.95
N ASP A 235 -14.84 7.49 17.55
CA ASP A 235 -14.65 8.60 18.49
C ASP A 235 -13.91 8.15 19.75
N SER A 236 -14.29 6.99 20.32
CA SER A 236 -13.62 6.44 21.51
C SER A 236 -12.16 6.09 21.23
N ASN A 237 -11.84 5.55 20.05
CA ASN A 237 -10.45 5.25 19.64
C ASN A 237 -9.63 6.53 19.49
N TRP A 238 -10.21 7.58 18.92
CA TRP A 238 -9.59 8.88 18.79
C TRP A 238 -9.34 9.55 20.15
N ASP A 239 -10.35 9.58 21.01
CA ASP A 239 -10.25 10.15 22.36
C ASP A 239 -9.22 9.40 23.20
N TRP A 240 -9.19 8.07 23.13
CA TRP A 240 -8.17 7.27 23.79
C TRP A 240 -6.77 7.59 23.27
N TYR A 241 -6.60 7.71 21.96
CA TYR A 241 -5.29 8.04 21.38
C TYR A 241 -4.81 9.40 21.87
N THR A 242 -5.63 10.44 21.76
CA THR A 242 -5.23 11.82 22.08
C THR A 242 -5.08 12.07 23.58
N SER A 243 -6.00 11.56 24.39
CA SER A 243 -6.02 11.82 25.82
C SER A 243 -5.12 10.88 26.64
N THR A 244 -4.92 9.64 26.16
CA THR A 244 -4.26 8.59 26.95
C THR A 244 -2.98 8.10 26.28
N ALA A 245 -3.04 7.56 25.07
CA ALA A 245 -1.91 6.86 24.45
C ALA A 245 -0.77 7.81 24.08
N TYR A 246 -1.08 8.91 23.42
CA TYR A 246 -0.08 9.92 23.02
C TYR A 246 0.66 10.52 24.22
N THR A 247 -0.06 10.72 25.33
CA THR A 247 0.52 11.31 26.57
C THR A 247 1.49 10.36 27.30
N ARG A 248 1.64 9.12 26.83
CA ARG A 248 2.59 8.14 27.39
C ARG A 248 3.97 8.22 26.73
N LEU A 249 4.10 8.93 25.61
CA LEU A 249 5.35 8.99 24.90
C LEU A 249 6.45 9.69 25.71
N ALA A 250 7.60 9.03 25.79
CA ALA A 250 8.83 9.66 26.25
C ALA A 250 9.29 10.75 25.25
N PRO A 251 10.06 11.77 25.68
CA PRO A 251 10.62 12.75 24.78
C PRO A 251 11.45 12.08 23.67
N GLY A 252 11.06 12.31 22.40
CA GLY A 252 11.67 11.66 21.25
C GLY A 252 11.10 10.28 20.91
N GLY A 253 10.10 9.80 21.66
CA GLY A 253 9.46 8.51 21.42
C GLY A 253 8.70 8.43 20.10
N GLY A 254 8.66 7.23 19.52
CA GLY A 254 8.04 6.94 18.23
C GLY A 254 6.65 6.31 18.37
N VAL A 255 5.80 6.57 17.37
CA VAL A 255 4.50 5.90 17.22
C VAL A 255 4.48 5.09 15.94
N LEU A 256 4.18 3.81 16.05
CA LEU A 256 4.01 2.87 14.95
C LEU A 256 2.56 2.40 14.91
N VAL A 257 1.84 2.78 13.87
CA VAL A 257 0.46 2.35 13.61
C VAL A 257 0.47 1.31 12.50
N ILE A 258 -0.05 0.13 12.79
CA ILE A 258 -0.10 -0.98 11.85
C ILE A 258 -1.55 -1.42 11.77
N LEU A 259 -2.14 -1.36 10.60
CA LEU A 259 -3.53 -1.78 10.48
C LEU A 259 -3.91 -2.25 9.08
N THR A 260 -5.02 -2.92 9.03
CA THR A 260 -5.83 -3.10 7.84
C THR A 260 -6.90 -2.00 7.85
N ARG A 261 -7.04 -1.24 6.77
CA ARG A 261 -7.99 -0.14 6.71
C ARG A 261 -9.42 -0.69 6.61
N TRP A 262 -10.29 -0.32 7.54
CA TRP A 262 -11.70 -0.71 7.53
C TRP A 262 -12.63 0.42 7.11
N HIS A 263 -12.28 1.65 7.45
CA HIS A 263 -13.08 2.84 7.25
C HIS A 263 -12.16 4.03 6.99
N ASP A 264 -12.58 5.00 6.19
CA ASP A 264 -11.80 6.21 5.91
C ASP A 264 -11.60 7.09 7.14
N ASP A 265 -12.65 7.23 8.00
CA ASP A 265 -12.60 7.92 9.30
C ASP A 265 -12.10 7.00 10.44
N ASP A 266 -11.24 6.02 10.16
CA ASP A 266 -10.57 5.24 11.19
C ASP A 266 -9.46 6.05 11.90
N LEU A 267 -8.81 5.45 12.90
CA LEU A 267 -7.74 6.14 13.64
C LEU A 267 -6.66 6.69 12.69
N ALA A 268 -6.26 5.95 11.66
CA ALA A 268 -5.26 6.41 10.71
C ALA A 268 -5.77 7.59 9.87
N GLY A 269 -7.01 7.54 9.37
CA GLY A 269 -7.63 8.64 8.64
C GLY A 269 -7.67 9.94 9.47
N ARG A 270 -8.06 9.84 10.74
CA ARG A 270 -8.09 11.00 11.67
C ARG A 270 -6.68 11.53 11.98
N LEU A 271 -5.69 10.65 12.13
CA LEU A 271 -4.30 11.06 12.35
C LEU A 271 -3.72 11.79 11.13
N LEU A 272 -4.02 11.31 9.92
CA LEU A 272 -3.59 11.96 8.68
C LEU A 272 -4.26 13.32 8.50
N LYS A 273 -5.55 13.42 8.80
CA LYS A 273 -6.26 14.70 8.79
C LYS A 273 -5.67 15.68 9.82
N ALA A 274 -5.42 15.23 11.04
CA ALA A 274 -4.78 16.06 12.06
C ALA A 274 -3.36 16.51 11.63
N GLY A 275 -2.60 15.67 10.95
CA GLY A 275 -1.30 16.04 10.37
C GLY A 275 -1.40 17.16 9.34
N SER A 276 -2.42 17.13 8.46
CA SER A 276 -2.69 18.21 7.50
C SER A 276 -3.07 19.54 8.19
N ASP A 277 -3.64 19.47 9.40
CA ASP A 277 -4.03 20.63 10.20
C ASP A 277 -2.89 21.13 11.13
N GLY A 278 -1.66 20.68 10.91
CA GLY A 278 -0.46 21.11 11.65
C GLY A 278 -0.09 20.21 12.84
N GLY A 279 -0.63 18.99 12.91
CA GLY A 279 -0.23 17.95 13.84
C GLY A 279 1.04 17.20 13.43
N ASP A 280 1.24 15.99 13.97
CA ASP A 280 2.38 15.15 13.64
C ASP A 280 2.41 14.77 12.14
N GLU A 281 3.57 14.90 11.51
CA GLU A 281 3.80 14.38 10.15
C GLU A 281 4.06 12.88 10.17
N TRP A 282 3.38 12.13 9.30
CA TRP A 282 3.45 10.68 9.25
C TRP A 282 4.13 10.17 7.98
N GLU A 283 5.09 9.28 8.13
CA GLU A 283 5.50 8.39 7.04
C GLU A 283 4.40 7.34 6.85
N VAL A 284 3.73 7.38 5.69
CA VAL A 284 2.64 6.46 5.36
C VAL A 284 3.11 5.49 4.30
N VAL A 285 2.98 4.20 4.59
CA VAL A 285 3.33 3.13 3.66
C VAL A 285 2.13 2.21 3.50
N SER A 286 1.61 2.19 2.28
CA SER A 286 0.46 1.36 1.91
C SER A 286 0.92 0.25 0.95
N TYR A 287 0.50 -0.97 1.24
CA TYR A 287 0.78 -2.15 0.43
C TYR A 287 -0.55 -2.78 -0.01
N PRO A 288 -1.11 -2.39 -1.17
CA PRO A 288 -2.29 -3.04 -1.73
C PRO A 288 -2.00 -4.50 -2.10
N ALA A 289 -3.01 -5.38 -2.00
CA ALA A 289 -2.87 -6.80 -2.33
C ALA A 289 -2.50 -7.05 -3.79
N ILE A 290 -3.06 -6.24 -4.69
CA ILE A 290 -2.74 -6.20 -6.13
C ILE A 290 -2.26 -4.79 -6.45
N ALA A 291 -1.16 -4.66 -7.18
CA ALA A 291 -0.67 -3.38 -7.66
C ALA A 291 -1.67 -2.75 -8.63
N GLU A 292 -2.07 -1.51 -8.40
CA GLU A 292 -2.98 -0.76 -9.27
C GLU A 292 -2.20 -0.01 -10.38
N GLU A 293 -0.93 0.21 -10.18
CA GLU A 293 0.03 0.83 -11.12
C GLU A 293 1.40 0.15 -10.99
N ASP A 294 2.31 0.44 -11.92
CA ASP A 294 3.68 -0.04 -11.80
C ASP A 294 4.36 0.56 -10.58
N GLU A 295 4.81 -0.29 -9.70
CA GLU A 295 5.50 0.08 -8.47
C GLU A 295 7.02 -0.22 -8.60
N LYS A 296 7.80 0.23 -7.65
CA LYS A 296 9.24 -0.03 -7.63
C LYS A 296 9.62 -1.52 -7.67
N PHE A 297 8.75 -2.39 -7.17
CA PHE A 297 9.06 -3.81 -6.93
C PHE A 297 8.07 -4.76 -7.59
N ARG A 298 7.06 -4.29 -8.28
CA ARG A 298 6.08 -5.08 -9.02
C ARG A 298 5.37 -4.25 -10.08
N ASP A 299 4.93 -4.90 -11.11
CA ASP A 299 4.15 -4.31 -12.18
C ASP A 299 2.66 -4.25 -11.81
N ALA A 300 1.88 -3.42 -12.51
CA ALA A 300 0.43 -3.35 -12.35
C ALA A 300 -0.20 -4.74 -12.52
N GLY A 301 -1.14 -5.09 -11.65
CA GLY A 301 -1.79 -6.40 -11.63
C GLY A 301 -1.05 -7.48 -10.83
N GLU A 302 0.19 -7.28 -10.43
CA GLU A 302 0.94 -8.28 -9.64
C GLU A 302 0.53 -8.31 -8.16
N ALA A 303 0.53 -9.52 -7.60
CA ALA A 303 0.24 -9.76 -6.19
C ALA A 303 1.35 -9.25 -5.26
N LEU A 304 0.96 -8.82 -4.06
CA LEU A 304 1.89 -8.30 -3.03
C LEU A 304 2.90 -9.36 -2.56
N HIS A 305 2.47 -10.60 -2.43
CA HIS A 305 3.28 -11.71 -1.95
C HIS A 305 2.79 -12.99 -2.64
N LYS A 306 3.18 -13.19 -3.89
CA LYS A 306 2.66 -14.26 -4.77
C LYS A 306 3.02 -15.67 -4.31
N GLU A 307 4.10 -15.85 -3.53
CA GLU A 307 4.45 -17.14 -2.93
C GLU A 307 3.43 -17.60 -1.89
N ARG A 308 2.65 -16.69 -1.33
CA ARG A 308 1.62 -16.99 -0.32
C ARG A 308 0.20 -16.79 -0.85
N TYR A 309 -0.01 -15.72 -1.60
CA TYR A 309 -1.28 -15.35 -2.22
C TYR A 309 -0.99 -14.87 -3.63
N ASP A 310 -1.12 -15.78 -4.58
CA ASP A 310 -1.05 -15.47 -6.01
C ASP A 310 -2.31 -14.73 -6.48
N GLU A 311 -2.26 -14.20 -7.69
CA GLU A 311 -3.35 -13.42 -8.28
C GLU A 311 -4.66 -14.22 -8.35
N VAL A 312 -4.58 -15.54 -8.63
CA VAL A 312 -5.76 -16.43 -8.68
C VAL A 312 -6.40 -16.58 -7.30
N SER A 313 -5.59 -16.73 -6.27
CA SER A 313 -6.07 -16.82 -4.88
C SER A 313 -6.68 -15.51 -4.42
N LEU A 314 -6.06 -14.38 -4.79
CA LEU A 314 -6.57 -13.04 -4.48
C LEU A 314 -7.88 -12.74 -5.21
N ASP A 315 -8.03 -13.17 -6.46
CA ASP A 315 -9.29 -13.03 -7.20
C ASP A 315 -10.44 -13.83 -6.56
N ARG A 316 -10.18 -15.06 -6.09
CA ARG A 316 -11.17 -15.82 -5.29
C ARG A 316 -11.58 -15.08 -4.02
N ILE A 317 -10.61 -14.51 -3.30
CA ILE A 317 -10.88 -13.73 -2.10
C ILE A 317 -11.71 -12.50 -2.46
N ARG A 318 -11.34 -11.77 -3.52
CA ARG A 318 -12.07 -10.59 -4.01
C ARG A 318 -13.54 -10.88 -4.25
N ARG A 319 -13.83 -11.99 -4.94
CA ARG A 319 -15.22 -12.43 -5.19
C ARG A 319 -15.96 -12.80 -3.90
N ALA A 320 -15.26 -13.40 -2.94
CA ALA A 320 -15.86 -13.84 -1.68
C ALA A 320 -16.17 -12.66 -0.74
N VAL A 321 -15.27 -11.67 -0.63
CA VAL A 321 -15.45 -10.54 0.31
C VAL A 321 -16.26 -9.39 -0.26
N GLY A 322 -16.38 -9.33 -1.59
CA GLY A 322 -17.09 -8.26 -2.30
C GLY A 322 -16.29 -6.96 -2.46
N PRO A 323 -16.76 -6.05 -3.31
CA PRO A 323 -15.98 -4.86 -3.72
C PRO A 323 -15.59 -3.93 -2.56
N ARG A 324 -16.49 -3.72 -1.61
CA ARG A 324 -16.26 -2.84 -0.46
C ARG A 324 -15.13 -3.33 0.44
N ASP A 325 -15.21 -4.59 0.88
CA ASP A 325 -14.22 -5.17 1.77
C ASP A 325 -12.89 -5.43 1.04
N TRP A 326 -12.95 -5.71 -0.25
CA TRP A 326 -11.76 -5.79 -1.08
C TRP A 326 -11.04 -4.44 -1.14
N SER A 327 -11.72 -3.36 -1.50
CA SER A 327 -11.14 -2.02 -1.56
C SER A 327 -10.54 -1.60 -0.22
N ALA A 328 -11.29 -1.79 0.86
CA ALA A 328 -10.86 -1.40 2.20
C ALA A 328 -9.71 -2.26 2.72
N LEU A 329 -9.90 -3.59 2.83
CA LEU A 329 -9.01 -4.47 3.56
C LEU A 329 -7.82 -4.96 2.72
N TYR A 330 -8.05 -5.16 1.41
CA TYR A 330 -7.02 -5.71 0.54
C TYR A 330 -6.29 -4.63 -0.25
N GLN A 331 -6.99 -3.61 -0.75
CA GLN A 331 -6.36 -2.49 -1.46
C GLN A 331 -5.99 -1.31 -0.55
N GLN A 332 -6.27 -1.39 0.77
CA GLN A 332 -6.01 -0.35 1.78
C GLN A 332 -6.69 0.99 1.45
N ASN A 333 -7.74 0.95 0.68
CA ASN A 333 -8.50 2.10 0.22
C ASN A 333 -9.95 2.04 0.74
N PRO A 334 -10.19 2.30 2.05
CA PRO A 334 -11.53 2.34 2.61
C PRO A 334 -12.31 3.51 2.01
N VAL A 335 -13.57 3.27 1.75
CA VAL A 335 -14.48 4.24 1.14
C VAL A 335 -15.55 4.59 2.14
N ALA A 336 -15.89 5.87 2.27
CA ALA A 336 -17.02 6.33 3.05
C ALA A 336 -18.34 5.71 2.54
N ASP A 337 -19.27 5.43 3.45
CA ASP A 337 -20.58 4.88 3.06
C ASP A 337 -21.49 5.91 2.42
N GLU A 338 -21.34 7.17 2.81
CA GLU A 338 -22.09 8.30 2.30
C GLU A 338 -21.12 9.37 1.81
N GLY A 339 -21.09 9.58 0.50
CA GLY A 339 -20.44 10.73 -0.09
C GLY A 339 -21.39 11.94 -0.04
N ASP A 340 -20.84 13.13 0.21
CA ASP A 340 -21.60 14.38 0.24
C ASP A 340 -22.24 14.68 -1.12
N TYR A 341 -21.60 14.28 -2.20
CA TYR A 341 -22.04 14.58 -3.57
C TYR A 341 -22.57 13.35 -4.31
N PHE A 342 -21.83 12.22 -4.27
CA PHE A 342 -22.26 10.91 -4.76
C PHE A 342 -22.40 9.94 -3.58
N ASN A 343 -23.49 9.24 -3.48
CA ASN A 343 -23.70 8.22 -2.46
C ASN A 343 -23.84 6.82 -3.06
N ARG A 344 -23.70 5.78 -2.24
CA ARG A 344 -23.76 4.39 -2.71
C ARG A 344 -25.07 4.00 -3.37
N GLY A 345 -26.18 4.60 -2.95
CA GLY A 345 -27.50 4.34 -3.56
C GLY A 345 -27.60 4.75 -5.01
N MET A 346 -26.70 5.66 -5.47
CA MET A 346 -26.64 6.09 -6.87
C MET A 346 -25.83 5.14 -7.75
N ILE A 347 -25.07 4.19 -7.18
CA ILE A 347 -24.16 3.34 -7.93
C ILE A 347 -24.87 2.06 -8.32
N GLN A 348 -25.07 1.86 -9.62
CA GLN A 348 -25.62 0.66 -10.20
C GLN A 348 -24.49 -0.18 -10.79
N TYR A 349 -24.66 -1.51 -10.80
CA TYR A 349 -23.67 -2.42 -11.35
C TYR A 349 -24.26 -3.31 -12.44
N PHE A 350 -23.42 -3.73 -13.39
CA PHE A 350 -23.74 -4.74 -14.38
C PHE A 350 -22.67 -5.82 -14.42
N HIS A 351 -23.00 -6.98 -14.96
CA HIS A 351 -22.04 -8.00 -15.35
C HIS A 351 -21.81 -7.93 -16.86
N ASN A 352 -20.59 -8.18 -17.31
CA ASN A 352 -20.25 -8.09 -18.73
C ASN A 352 -21.14 -8.97 -19.63
N ASP A 353 -21.64 -10.07 -19.09
CA ASP A 353 -22.58 -10.96 -19.81
C ASP A 353 -24.02 -10.40 -19.92
N ASP A 354 -24.35 -9.35 -19.17
CA ASP A 354 -25.70 -8.77 -19.14
C ASP A 354 -25.92 -7.69 -20.21
N ILE A 355 -24.86 -7.28 -20.93
CA ILE A 355 -24.90 -6.18 -21.90
C ILE A 355 -24.57 -6.65 -23.32
N ASP A 356 -25.26 -6.08 -24.31
CA ASP A 356 -24.99 -6.30 -25.73
C ASP A 356 -24.07 -5.19 -26.26
N VAL A 357 -22.77 -5.43 -26.20
CA VAL A 357 -21.73 -4.46 -26.60
C VAL A 357 -21.84 -4.05 -28.06
N ASP A 358 -22.36 -4.91 -28.96
CA ASP A 358 -22.48 -4.64 -30.40
C ASP A 358 -23.59 -3.63 -30.73
N ARG A 359 -24.54 -3.42 -29.81
CA ARG A 359 -25.68 -2.51 -29.98
C ARG A 359 -25.50 -1.15 -29.31
N MET A 360 -24.36 -0.93 -28.67
CA MET A 360 -24.10 0.32 -27.98
C MET A 360 -23.42 1.35 -28.90
N ARG A 361 -23.64 2.62 -28.60
CA ARG A 361 -22.85 3.72 -29.14
C ARG A 361 -21.83 4.16 -28.10
N TYR A 362 -20.55 4.17 -28.49
CA TYR A 362 -19.47 4.48 -27.57
C TYR A 362 -19.04 5.94 -27.64
N TYR A 363 -18.67 6.46 -26.48
CA TYR A 363 -18.12 7.79 -26.27
C TYR A 363 -16.90 7.67 -25.35
N CYS A 364 -15.88 8.47 -25.58
CA CYS A 364 -14.68 8.50 -24.75
C CYS A 364 -14.44 9.92 -24.25
N ALA A 365 -14.04 10.08 -23.00
CA ALA A 365 -13.59 11.36 -22.45
C ALA A 365 -12.25 11.20 -21.74
N TRP A 366 -11.42 12.23 -21.88
CA TRP A 366 -10.11 12.28 -21.26
C TRP A 366 -9.99 13.49 -20.33
N ASP A 367 -9.57 13.23 -19.11
CA ASP A 367 -9.00 14.20 -18.19
C ASP A 367 -7.48 14.03 -18.18
N LEU A 368 -6.73 15.10 -18.51
CA LEU A 368 -5.30 15.02 -18.80
C LEU A 368 -4.48 15.84 -17.81
N ALA A 369 -3.58 15.20 -17.10
CA ALA A 369 -2.54 15.83 -16.30
C ALA A 369 -1.29 16.08 -17.15
N ILE A 370 -1.19 17.28 -17.77
CA ILE A 370 -0.04 17.66 -18.60
C ILE A 370 0.71 18.83 -17.95
N GLY A 371 1.89 18.57 -17.36
CA GLY A 371 2.75 19.64 -16.86
C GLY A 371 3.90 19.15 -15.97
N LYS A 372 5.03 19.90 -15.98
CA LYS A 372 6.21 19.59 -15.14
C LYS A 372 6.01 19.81 -13.63
N LYS A 373 4.92 20.44 -13.22
CA LYS A 373 4.63 20.75 -11.80
C LYS A 373 3.70 19.75 -11.14
N ASP A 374 2.86 19.04 -11.93
CA ASP A 374 1.81 18.16 -11.41
C ASP A 374 2.18 16.68 -11.56
N ARG A 375 3.38 16.31 -11.08
CA ARG A 375 3.86 14.92 -11.08
C ARG A 375 3.03 13.95 -10.23
N ASN A 376 2.00 14.44 -9.55
CA ASN A 376 1.17 13.66 -8.65
C ASN A 376 -0.24 13.36 -9.21
N ASP A 377 -0.69 14.01 -10.28
CA ASP A 377 -2.01 13.83 -10.86
C ASP A 377 -1.99 12.77 -11.97
N TYR A 378 -3.11 12.06 -12.14
CA TYR A 378 -3.27 11.03 -13.15
C TYR A 378 -3.95 11.60 -14.40
N SER A 379 -3.54 11.10 -15.57
CA SER A 379 -4.35 11.21 -16.77
C SER A 379 -5.32 10.04 -16.82
N VAL A 380 -6.59 10.32 -17.08
CA VAL A 380 -7.68 9.33 -17.10
C VAL A 380 -8.42 9.39 -18.42
N GLY A 381 -8.49 8.27 -19.12
CA GLY A 381 -9.37 8.03 -20.25
C GLY A 381 -10.50 7.10 -19.83
N MET A 382 -11.75 7.50 -20.11
CA MET A 382 -12.93 6.71 -19.76
C MET A 382 -13.82 6.49 -20.98
N VAL A 383 -14.23 5.25 -21.22
CA VAL A 383 -15.14 4.87 -22.30
C VAL A 383 -16.49 4.46 -21.72
N ALA A 384 -17.54 5.02 -22.30
CA ALA A 384 -18.91 4.66 -21.98
C ALA A 384 -19.69 4.23 -23.23
N GLY A 385 -20.43 3.15 -23.11
CA GLY A 385 -21.45 2.71 -24.06
C GLY A 385 -22.82 3.21 -23.66
N ILE A 386 -23.64 3.60 -24.63
CA ILE A 386 -25.04 4.00 -24.43
C ILE A 386 -25.93 3.05 -25.20
N ASP A 387 -26.89 2.44 -24.51
CA ASP A 387 -27.89 1.58 -25.09
C ASP A 387 -29.08 2.34 -25.69
N GLU A 388 -30.07 1.60 -26.21
CA GLU A 388 -31.30 2.16 -26.77
C GLU A 388 -32.23 2.82 -25.74
N ASN A 389 -32.03 2.56 -24.45
CA ASN A 389 -32.79 3.13 -23.33
C ASN A 389 -32.09 4.36 -22.72
N ASP A 390 -31.06 4.90 -23.37
CA ASP A 390 -30.24 6.01 -22.86
C ASP A 390 -29.50 5.68 -21.55
N GLN A 391 -29.29 4.38 -21.25
CA GLN A 391 -28.51 3.92 -20.11
C GLN A 391 -27.03 3.96 -20.46
N LEU A 392 -26.21 4.46 -19.52
CA LEU A 392 -24.78 4.65 -19.65
C LEU A 392 -24.02 3.53 -18.94
N PHE A 393 -23.23 2.79 -19.68
CA PHE A 393 -22.39 1.70 -19.16
C PHE A 393 -20.92 2.09 -19.27
N ILE A 394 -20.21 2.21 -18.14
CA ILE A 394 -18.77 2.44 -18.16
C ILE A 394 -18.10 1.12 -18.50
N VAL A 395 -17.48 1.03 -19.67
CA VAL A 395 -16.95 -0.23 -20.19
C VAL A 395 -15.43 -0.33 -20.08
N ASP A 396 -14.72 0.82 -20.02
CA ASP A 396 -13.26 0.82 -19.91
C ASP A 396 -12.76 2.10 -19.25
N VAL A 397 -11.69 1.98 -18.46
CA VAL A 397 -11.00 3.10 -17.81
C VAL A 397 -9.50 2.87 -17.85
N VAL A 398 -8.80 3.77 -18.50
CA VAL A 398 -7.33 3.84 -18.48
C VAL A 398 -6.92 4.97 -17.56
N ARG A 399 -6.05 4.67 -16.59
CA ARG A 399 -5.55 5.62 -15.60
C ARG A 399 -4.05 5.42 -15.42
N GLY A 400 -3.28 6.47 -15.55
CA GLY A 400 -1.82 6.40 -15.39
C GLY A 400 -1.17 7.76 -15.37
N ARG A 401 0.12 7.77 -15.05
CA ARG A 401 0.99 8.95 -15.15
C ARG A 401 1.78 8.85 -16.45
N PHE A 402 1.17 9.29 -17.52
CA PHE A 402 1.67 9.15 -18.87
C PHE A 402 2.45 10.39 -19.32
N ASP A 403 3.46 10.20 -20.13
CA ASP A 403 4.03 11.30 -20.90
C ASP A 403 3.15 11.64 -22.12
N GLY A 404 3.48 12.73 -22.83
CA GLY A 404 2.66 13.19 -23.96
C GLY A 404 2.58 12.19 -25.12
N PHE A 405 3.60 11.33 -25.30
CA PHE A 405 3.57 10.29 -26.29
C PHE A 405 2.67 9.14 -25.86
N GLU A 406 2.84 8.67 -24.65
CA GLU A 406 2.03 7.61 -24.04
C GLU A 406 0.54 7.97 -24.02
N ILE A 407 0.20 9.23 -23.67
CA ILE A 407 -1.19 9.72 -23.72
C ILE A 407 -1.77 9.54 -25.13
N VAL A 408 -1.05 9.93 -26.18
CA VAL A 408 -1.53 9.79 -27.57
C VAL A 408 -1.73 8.33 -27.93
N GLU A 409 -0.81 7.44 -27.55
CA GLU A 409 -0.94 6.02 -27.83
C GLU A 409 -2.16 5.44 -27.08
N GLN A 410 -2.35 5.75 -25.81
CA GLN A 410 -3.51 5.30 -25.03
C GLN A 410 -4.85 5.81 -25.60
N ILE A 411 -4.91 7.05 -26.06
CA ILE A 411 -6.10 7.59 -26.75
C ILE A 411 -6.43 6.78 -28.00
N LEU A 412 -5.43 6.46 -28.80
CA LEU A 412 -5.61 5.73 -30.05
C LEU A 412 -5.91 4.24 -29.83
N ASP A 413 -5.32 3.63 -28.80
CA ASP A 413 -5.60 2.24 -28.41
C ASP A 413 -7.06 2.08 -27.96
N LEU A 414 -7.58 3.01 -27.12
CA LEU A 414 -9.00 3.03 -26.77
C LEU A 414 -9.91 3.24 -27.98
N TYR A 415 -9.47 4.07 -28.94
CA TYR A 415 -10.23 4.25 -30.18
C TYR A 415 -10.27 2.98 -31.02
N GLU A 416 -9.16 2.28 -31.19
CA GLU A 416 -9.11 1.03 -31.96
C GLU A 416 -9.96 -0.07 -31.32
N THR A 417 -9.99 -0.13 -30.00
CA THR A 417 -10.75 -1.13 -29.23
C THR A 417 -12.26 -0.85 -29.29
N TRP A 418 -12.68 0.36 -28.96
CA TRP A 418 -14.10 0.68 -28.73
C TRP A 418 -14.75 1.48 -29.86
N LYS A 419 -13.97 2.06 -30.76
CA LYS A 419 -14.42 2.92 -31.87
C LYS A 419 -15.45 3.98 -31.43
N PRO A 420 -15.13 4.78 -30.38
CA PRO A 420 -16.07 5.78 -29.90
C PRO A 420 -16.41 6.80 -31.00
N SER A 421 -17.67 7.14 -31.08
CA SER A 421 -18.18 8.14 -32.04
C SER A 421 -17.54 9.51 -31.82
N ILE A 422 -17.18 9.82 -30.57
CA ILE A 422 -16.54 11.07 -30.17
C ILE A 422 -15.54 10.79 -29.05
N ILE A 423 -14.36 11.40 -29.19
CA ILE A 423 -13.34 11.47 -28.13
C ILE A 423 -13.29 12.91 -27.64
N GLY A 424 -13.76 13.12 -26.41
CA GLY A 424 -13.73 14.43 -25.73
C GLY A 424 -12.41 14.62 -24.99
N ILE A 425 -11.74 15.74 -25.20
CA ILE A 425 -10.50 16.11 -24.50
C ILE A 425 -10.63 17.57 -24.03
N GLU A 426 -10.20 17.85 -22.81
CA GLU A 426 -10.27 19.20 -22.24
C GLU A 426 -9.53 20.22 -23.12
N LYS A 427 -10.14 21.38 -23.30
CA LYS A 427 -9.59 22.47 -24.14
C LYS A 427 -8.24 22.97 -23.62
N GLY A 428 -7.33 23.19 -24.55
CA GLY A 428 -5.97 23.67 -24.29
C GLY A 428 -4.92 22.56 -24.28
N HIS A 429 -5.28 21.33 -23.97
CA HIS A 429 -4.35 20.19 -24.00
C HIS A 429 -4.08 19.73 -25.45
N ILE A 430 -5.10 19.73 -26.31
CA ILE A 430 -4.94 19.40 -27.74
C ILE A 430 -4.08 20.46 -28.44
N GLU A 431 -4.41 21.75 -28.26
CA GLU A 431 -3.75 22.83 -29.00
C GLU A 431 -2.28 23.02 -28.60
N MET A 432 -1.95 22.88 -27.30
CA MET A 432 -0.62 23.23 -26.78
C MET A 432 0.37 22.08 -26.68
N ALA A 433 -0.09 20.84 -26.45
CA ALA A 433 0.81 19.74 -26.12
C ALA A 433 0.70 18.52 -27.03
N LEU A 434 -0.49 18.12 -27.46
CA LEU A 434 -0.71 16.85 -28.15
C LEU A 434 -1.01 16.98 -29.66
N GLY A 435 -1.57 18.12 -30.12
CA GLY A 435 -2.17 18.28 -31.44
C GLY A 435 -1.33 17.80 -32.62
N PRO A 436 -0.12 18.35 -32.84
CA PRO A 436 0.70 17.92 -33.98
C PRO A 436 1.11 16.46 -33.93
N PHE A 437 1.26 15.94 -32.71
CA PHE A 437 1.66 14.56 -32.48
C PHE A 437 0.48 13.61 -32.68
N LEU A 438 -0.68 13.93 -32.16
CA LEU A 438 -1.91 13.19 -32.33
C LEU A 438 -2.30 13.10 -33.83
N GLU A 439 -2.28 14.22 -34.56
CA GLU A 439 -2.56 14.24 -36.00
C GLU A 439 -1.60 13.34 -36.80
N LYS A 440 -0.31 13.35 -36.45
CA LYS A 440 0.68 12.49 -37.08
C LYS A 440 0.37 11.02 -36.84
N ARG A 441 0.11 10.63 -35.58
CA ARG A 441 -0.15 9.24 -35.21
C ARG A 441 -1.47 8.71 -35.77
N VAL A 442 -2.53 9.54 -35.82
CA VAL A 442 -3.80 9.22 -36.49
C VAL A 442 -3.57 8.86 -37.95
N LYS A 443 -2.74 9.64 -38.67
CA LYS A 443 -2.39 9.35 -40.06
C LYS A 443 -1.56 8.07 -40.20
N GLU A 444 -0.57 7.85 -39.33
CA GLU A 444 0.29 6.68 -39.34
C GLU A 444 -0.48 5.39 -39.07
N ARG A 445 -1.47 5.41 -38.15
CA ARG A 445 -2.34 4.28 -37.83
C ARG A 445 -3.55 4.16 -38.79
N GLY A 446 -3.78 5.12 -39.69
CA GLY A 446 -4.90 5.11 -40.64
C GLY A 446 -6.27 5.37 -39.99
N LEU A 447 -6.32 6.01 -38.82
CA LEU A 447 -7.52 6.22 -38.00
C LEU A 447 -8.24 7.53 -38.39
N HIS A 448 -8.52 7.73 -39.67
CA HIS A 448 -9.06 8.98 -40.21
C HIS A 448 -10.51 9.27 -39.80
N GLU A 449 -11.23 8.27 -39.26
CA GLU A 449 -12.62 8.40 -38.80
C GLU A 449 -12.71 8.87 -37.33
N ALA A 450 -11.57 8.90 -36.61
CA ALA A 450 -11.55 9.34 -35.22
C ALA A 450 -11.91 10.82 -35.12
N TYR A 451 -12.98 11.12 -34.38
CA TYR A 451 -13.45 12.49 -34.17
C TYR A 451 -13.11 12.98 -32.77
N PHE A 452 -12.25 14.00 -32.71
CA PHE A 452 -11.81 14.63 -31.47
C PHE A 452 -12.59 15.93 -31.23
N LYS A 453 -13.17 16.04 -30.02
CA LYS A 453 -13.92 17.21 -29.59
C LYS A 453 -13.22 17.90 -28.44
N GLU A 454 -12.98 19.21 -28.56
CA GLU A 454 -12.51 19.99 -27.42
C GLU A 454 -13.66 20.28 -26.45
N LEU A 455 -13.42 19.90 -25.18
CA LEU A 455 -14.34 20.14 -24.07
C LEU A 455 -13.93 21.44 -23.35
N LYS A 456 -14.87 22.36 -23.23
CA LYS A 456 -14.61 23.67 -22.60
C LYS A 456 -15.03 23.64 -21.14
N THR A 457 -14.10 23.88 -20.24
CA THR A 457 -14.37 23.99 -18.79
C THR A 457 -15.29 25.16 -18.45
N GLY A 458 -15.23 26.24 -19.20
CA GLY A 458 -15.97 27.46 -18.88
C GLY A 458 -15.52 28.03 -17.52
N ARG A 459 -16.43 28.70 -16.81
CA ARG A 459 -16.26 29.18 -15.42
C ARG A 459 -16.92 28.25 -14.40
N ARG A 460 -17.21 27.00 -14.75
CA ARG A 460 -17.86 26.04 -13.87
C ARG A 460 -16.81 25.42 -12.95
N ASP A 461 -17.13 25.34 -11.66
CA ASP A 461 -16.35 24.55 -10.69
C ASP A 461 -16.52 23.04 -10.94
N LYS A 462 -15.73 22.22 -10.27
CA LYS A 462 -15.75 20.76 -10.42
C LYS A 462 -17.14 20.17 -10.13
N GLU A 463 -17.81 20.62 -9.08
CA GLU A 463 -19.15 20.16 -8.72
C GLU A 463 -20.18 20.50 -9.81
N ALA A 464 -20.10 21.71 -10.38
CA ALA A 464 -21.00 22.10 -11.46
C ALA A 464 -20.79 21.29 -12.74
N ARG A 465 -19.57 20.79 -13.00
CA ARG A 465 -19.31 19.86 -14.11
C ARG A 465 -19.91 18.47 -13.84
N ALA A 466 -19.72 17.96 -12.62
CA ALA A 466 -20.21 16.65 -12.22
C ALA A 466 -21.74 16.56 -12.08
N ARG A 467 -22.46 17.69 -12.05
CA ARG A 467 -23.91 17.73 -11.82
C ARG A 467 -24.72 16.95 -12.86
N ALA A 468 -24.28 16.97 -14.12
CA ALA A 468 -24.98 16.24 -15.19
C ALA A 468 -24.93 14.72 -14.98
N ILE A 469 -23.75 14.19 -14.63
CA ILE A 469 -23.59 12.77 -14.37
C ILE A 469 -24.23 12.37 -13.04
N GLN A 470 -24.15 13.23 -12.01
CA GLN A 470 -24.83 13.01 -10.73
C GLN A 470 -26.34 12.81 -10.94
N GLY A 471 -26.97 13.66 -11.73
CA GLY A 471 -28.41 13.54 -12.03
C GLY A 471 -28.75 12.21 -12.71
N ARG A 472 -27.94 11.73 -13.65
CA ARG A 472 -28.13 10.41 -14.27
C ARG A 472 -27.91 9.26 -13.28
N MET A 473 -26.90 9.36 -12.40
CA MET A 473 -26.66 8.35 -11.35
C MET A 473 -27.82 8.30 -10.34
N GLN A 474 -28.39 9.45 -9.96
CA GLN A 474 -29.58 9.51 -9.09
C GLN A 474 -30.81 8.84 -9.71
N GLN A 475 -30.91 8.87 -11.03
CA GLN A 475 -32.00 8.20 -11.77
C GLN A 475 -31.73 6.72 -12.06
N GLY A 476 -30.57 6.18 -11.62
CA GLY A 476 -30.17 4.80 -11.89
C GLY A 476 -29.81 4.54 -13.36
N MET A 477 -29.38 5.57 -14.10
CA MET A 477 -29.07 5.50 -15.53
C MET A 477 -27.58 5.32 -15.82
N VAL A 478 -26.75 5.11 -14.81
CA VAL A 478 -25.29 4.90 -14.95
C VAL A 478 -24.89 3.62 -14.27
N PHE A 479 -24.23 2.76 -15.02
CA PHE A 479 -23.85 1.41 -14.58
C PHE A 479 -22.34 1.23 -14.63
N LEU A 480 -21.77 0.65 -13.59
CA LEU A 480 -20.35 0.31 -13.48
C LEU A 480 -20.18 -1.22 -13.59
N PRO A 481 -19.13 -1.72 -14.24
CA PRO A 481 -18.91 -3.15 -14.31
C PRO A 481 -18.55 -3.70 -12.92
N LYS A 482 -19.10 -4.86 -12.56
CA LYS A 482 -18.93 -5.42 -11.23
C LYS A 482 -17.56 -6.05 -11.03
N ASP A 483 -17.00 -6.60 -12.09
CA ASP A 483 -15.84 -7.50 -12.03
C ASP A 483 -14.54 -6.85 -12.55
N GLU A 484 -14.58 -5.57 -12.98
CA GLU A 484 -13.41 -4.86 -13.49
C GLU A 484 -12.54 -4.25 -12.36
N LEU A 485 -11.23 -4.23 -12.60
CA LEU A 485 -10.26 -3.75 -11.61
C LEU A 485 -10.43 -2.26 -11.28
N PHE A 486 -10.79 -1.46 -12.28
CA PHE A 486 -10.96 -0.01 -12.12
C PHE A 486 -12.22 0.40 -11.34
N THR A 487 -13.20 -0.51 -11.18
CA THR A 487 -14.47 -0.17 -10.54
C THR A 487 -14.30 0.22 -9.07
N GLY A 488 -13.47 -0.49 -8.34
CA GLY A 488 -13.19 -0.17 -6.94
C GLY A 488 -12.61 1.24 -6.75
N PRO A 489 -11.50 1.58 -7.40
CA PRO A 489 -10.92 2.92 -7.40
C PRO A 489 -11.89 4.02 -7.83
N LEU A 490 -12.66 3.82 -8.91
CA LEU A 490 -13.65 4.79 -9.38
C LEU A 490 -14.75 5.06 -8.34
N VAL A 491 -15.31 4.01 -7.74
CA VAL A 491 -16.30 4.14 -6.66
C VAL A 491 -15.71 4.89 -5.46
N ALA A 492 -14.45 4.62 -5.13
CA ALA A 492 -13.75 5.30 -4.05
C ALA A 492 -13.62 6.81 -4.29
N GLU A 493 -13.27 7.23 -5.50
CA GLU A 493 -13.20 8.65 -5.87
C GLU A 493 -14.58 9.30 -5.85
N LEU A 494 -15.61 8.65 -6.42
CA LEU A 494 -17.00 9.15 -6.41
C LEU A 494 -17.48 9.45 -4.99
N LEU A 495 -17.29 8.52 -4.06
CA LEU A 495 -17.77 8.67 -2.68
C LEU A 495 -16.97 9.70 -1.84
N ARG A 496 -15.79 10.08 -2.29
CA ARG A 496 -14.97 11.12 -1.65
C ARG A 496 -15.11 12.50 -2.30
N PHE A 497 -15.71 12.55 -3.47
CA PHE A 497 -15.88 13.81 -4.21
C PHE A 497 -16.82 14.76 -3.44
N PRO A 498 -16.53 16.09 -3.33
CA PRO A 498 -15.40 16.80 -3.98
C PRO A 498 -14.12 16.86 -3.11
N ASN A 499 -14.08 16.25 -1.94
CA ASN A 499 -13.03 16.41 -0.93
C ASN A 499 -11.91 15.35 -1.03
N GLY A 500 -11.89 14.52 -2.08
CA GLY A 500 -10.88 13.49 -2.31
C GLY A 500 -9.49 14.07 -2.62
N VAL A 501 -8.44 13.29 -2.33
CA VAL A 501 -7.05 13.63 -2.73
C VAL A 501 -6.90 13.56 -4.26
N HIS A 502 -7.59 12.61 -4.88
CA HIS A 502 -7.68 12.42 -6.33
C HIS A 502 -9.14 12.44 -6.75
N ASP A 503 -9.44 13.13 -7.83
CA ASP A 503 -10.77 13.22 -8.44
C ASP A 503 -10.72 13.11 -9.97
N ASP A 504 -9.58 12.66 -10.51
CA ASP A 504 -9.31 12.58 -11.95
C ASP A 504 -10.31 11.67 -12.69
N GLN A 505 -10.70 10.53 -12.07
CA GLN A 505 -11.72 9.64 -12.65
C GLN A 505 -13.12 10.26 -12.59
N VAL A 506 -13.42 11.04 -11.55
CA VAL A 506 -14.71 11.76 -11.44
C VAL A 506 -14.76 12.88 -12.48
N ASP A 507 -13.65 13.58 -12.74
CA ASP A 507 -13.57 14.61 -13.79
C ASP A 507 -13.76 13.99 -15.19
N ALA A 508 -13.13 12.85 -15.51
CA ALA A 508 -13.36 12.12 -16.76
C ALA A 508 -14.84 11.68 -16.91
N LEU A 509 -15.44 11.17 -15.85
CA LEU A 509 -16.87 10.79 -15.83
C LEU A 509 -17.78 12.02 -15.99
N ALA A 510 -17.44 13.15 -15.38
CA ALA A 510 -18.17 14.41 -15.52
C ALA A 510 -18.14 14.92 -16.96
N TRP A 511 -17.01 14.77 -17.65
CA TRP A 511 -16.91 15.10 -19.09
C TRP A 511 -17.83 14.23 -19.94
N LEU A 512 -17.91 12.92 -19.68
CA LEU A 512 -18.90 12.04 -20.34
C LEU A 512 -20.33 12.55 -20.10
N GLY A 513 -20.69 12.87 -18.87
CA GLY A 513 -22.01 13.41 -18.53
C GLY A 513 -22.36 14.71 -19.26
N LEU A 514 -21.40 15.63 -19.41
CA LEU A 514 -21.58 16.87 -20.17
C LEU A 514 -21.74 16.60 -21.66
N MET A 515 -20.93 15.72 -22.24
CA MET A 515 -21.06 15.30 -23.64
C MET A 515 -22.45 14.76 -23.94
N MET A 516 -22.96 13.88 -23.06
CA MET A 516 -24.31 13.31 -23.22
C MET A 516 -25.40 14.38 -23.15
N SER A 517 -25.28 15.34 -22.25
CA SER A 517 -26.26 16.43 -22.11
C SER A 517 -26.31 17.32 -23.35
N GLU A 518 -25.20 17.56 -24.02
CA GLU A 518 -25.14 18.31 -25.28
C GLU A 518 -25.80 17.55 -26.44
N PHE A 519 -25.60 16.22 -26.52
CA PHE A 519 -26.18 15.41 -27.60
C PHE A 519 -27.68 15.16 -27.47
N ALA A 520 -28.19 15.00 -26.25
CA ALA A 520 -29.63 14.91 -26.01
C ALA A 520 -30.38 16.18 -26.49
N THR A 521 -29.71 17.33 -26.42
CA THR A 521 -30.29 18.61 -26.89
C THR A 521 -30.37 18.68 -28.43
N PHE A 522 -29.43 18.06 -29.14
CA PHE A 522 -29.43 18.04 -30.62
C PHE A 522 -30.47 17.08 -31.19
N GLN A 523 -30.78 15.95 -30.54
CA GLN A 523 -31.82 15.01 -31.03
C GLN A 523 -33.25 15.57 -30.89
N ASN A 524 -33.49 16.49 -29.97
CA ASN A 524 -34.81 17.16 -29.81
C ASN A 524 -35.01 18.36 -30.75
N GLN A 525 -34.03 18.68 -31.61
CA GLN A 525 -34.12 19.81 -32.58
C GLN A 525 -34.21 19.33 -34.02
N VAL A 526 -34.28 18.04 -34.29
CA VAL A 526 -34.53 17.41 -35.59
C VAL A 526 -35.86 16.67 -35.53
#